data_c72dc333309f8d489858f9163e88cefe
#
_entry.id   c72dc333309f8d489858f9163e88cefe
#
_cell.length_a   1.000
_cell.length_b   1.000
_cell.length_c   1.000
_cell.angle_alpha   90.00
_cell.angle_beta   90.00
_cell.angle_gamma   90.00
#
_symmetry.space_group_name_H-M   'P 1'
#
loop_
_entity.id
_entity.type
_entity.pdbx_description
1 polymer ?
#
loop_
_entity_poly.entity_id
_entity_poly.type
_entity_poly.pdbx_seq_one_letter_code
_entity_poly.pdbx_strand_id
1 'polypeptide(L)'
;WRAARALHAADLRHPPDGGRRRRYGDWRVEVVGAVVDRPRDEVYRFWREVSNLPLFLDHVGAAHEIDGVVRGAVDGPGERPVAVIARLVSDRPGEEIAWASTEASEVETRGKVRFRDAPGGRGTEVEAIVAYIPPPGRLGAWIRRRFRRDPDLRGGRGLRRLKRLMEREAARP
;
A
#
# COMPACT_ATOMS: atom_id res chain seq x y z
N TRP A 1 -11.51 8.44 -13.36
CA TRP A 1 -11.39 9.92 -13.24
C TRP A 1 -11.65 10.42 -11.80
N ARG A 2 -12.71 9.94 -11.12
CA ARG A 2 -13.00 10.32 -9.73
C ARG A 2 -11.99 9.75 -8.74
N ALA A 3 -11.50 8.53 -8.94
CA ALA A 3 -10.48 7.93 -8.10
C ALA A 3 -9.11 8.61 -8.23
N ALA A 4 -8.72 9.05 -9.45
CA ALA A 4 -7.52 9.84 -9.64
C ALA A 4 -7.59 11.20 -8.92
N ARG A 5 -8.77 11.82 -8.89
CA ARG A 5 -9.03 13.03 -8.07
C ARG A 5 -8.97 12.73 -6.56
N ALA A 6 -9.49 11.58 -6.13
CA ALA A 6 -9.42 11.17 -4.73
C ALA A 6 -7.97 10.94 -4.28
N LEU A 7 -7.16 10.30 -5.13
CA LEU A 7 -5.74 10.11 -4.89
C LEU A 7 -4.95 11.45 -4.92
N HIS A 8 -5.43 12.43 -5.70
CA HIS A 8 -4.83 13.77 -5.75
C HIS A 8 -5.28 14.67 -4.59
N ALA A 9 -6.56 14.56 -4.19
CA ALA A 9 -7.10 15.30 -3.04
C ALA A 9 -6.60 14.79 -1.69
N ALA A 10 -6.04 13.57 -1.66
CA ALA A 10 -5.36 13.01 -0.50
C ALA A 10 -3.92 13.53 -0.35
N ASP A 11 -3.54 14.58 -1.07
CA ASP A 11 -2.26 15.27 -0.94
C ASP A 11 -2.21 16.00 0.40
N LEU A 12 -1.89 15.25 1.44
CA LEU A 12 -1.72 15.74 2.79
C LEU A 12 -0.30 16.26 2.92
N ARG A 13 -0.17 17.53 3.21
CA ARG A 13 1.14 18.22 3.34
C ARG A 13 2.02 17.65 4.45
N HIS A 14 1.46 16.85 5.36
CA HIS A 14 2.19 16.07 6.36
C HIS A 14 1.43 14.78 6.60
N PRO A 15 2.03 13.58 6.34
CA PRO A 15 1.42 12.35 6.78
C PRO A 15 1.37 12.36 8.32
N PRO A 16 0.22 12.17 8.92
CA PRO A 16 0.17 11.95 10.34
C PRO A 16 0.75 10.57 10.63
N ASP A 17 1.46 10.42 11.73
CA ASP A 17 1.70 9.10 12.32
C ASP A 17 0.35 8.44 12.58
N GLY A 18 -0.07 7.57 11.66
CA GLY A 18 -1.38 6.92 11.71
C GLY A 18 -2.10 6.88 10.36
N GLY A 19 -3.23 6.23 10.33
CA GLY A 19 -4.05 6.08 9.13
C GLY A 19 -5.28 6.99 9.13
N ARG A 20 -5.66 7.49 7.97
CA ARG A 20 -6.89 8.23 7.74
C ARG A 20 -7.77 7.53 6.72
N ARG A 21 -9.08 7.57 6.95
CA ARG A 21 -10.09 7.02 6.04
C ARG A 21 -10.92 8.11 5.41
N ARG A 22 -11.19 7.94 4.10
CA ARG A 22 -12.13 8.79 3.37
C ARG A 22 -12.99 7.94 2.45
N ARG A 23 -14.16 8.49 2.08
CA ARG A 23 -15.07 7.89 1.12
C ARG A 23 -15.31 8.88 -0.01
N TYR A 24 -15.18 8.41 -1.25
CA TYR A 24 -15.47 9.19 -2.45
C TYR A 24 -16.37 8.36 -3.39
N GLY A 25 -17.68 8.57 -3.29
CA GLY A 25 -18.63 7.68 -3.95
C GLY A 25 -18.49 6.26 -3.42
N ASP A 26 -18.27 5.31 -4.32
CA ASP A 26 -18.08 3.89 -3.97
C ASP A 26 -16.65 3.54 -3.53
N TRP A 27 -15.70 4.44 -3.78
CA TRP A 27 -14.32 4.27 -3.37
C TRP A 27 -14.12 4.41 -1.86
N ARG A 28 -13.35 3.48 -1.31
CA ARG A 28 -12.77 3.57 0.03
C ARG A 28 -11.32 3.97 -0.12
N VAL A 29 -10.88 4.98 0.59
CA VAL A 29 -9.50 5.47 0.53
C VAL A 29 -8.90 5.41 1.92
N GLU A 30 -7.76 4.75 2.02
CA GLU A 30 -6.93 4.66 3.21
C GLU A 30 -5.60 5.36 2.95
N VAL A 31 -5.16 6.17 3.89
CA VAL A 31 -3.85 6.85 3.84
C VAL A 31 -3.09 6.49 5.10
N VAL A 32 -1.89 5.97 4.94
CA VAL A 32 -1.00 5.63 6.04
C VAL A 32 0.38 6.22 5.79
N GLY A 33 1.06 6.63 6.86
CA GLY A 33 2.41 7.22 6.79
C GLY A 33 3.33 6.70 7.89
N ALA A 34 4.62 6.73 7.62
CA ALA A 34 5.67 6.48 8.61
C ALA A 34 7.01 7.10 8.16
N VAL A 35 7.87 7.35 9.13
CA VAL A 35 9.27 7.74 8.87
C VAL A 35 10.17 6.53 9.13
N VAL A 36 10.94 6.13 8.12
CA VAL A 36 11.91 5.04 8.16
C VAL A 36 13.31 5.65 8.17
N ASP A 37 14.12 5.32 9.15
CA ASP A 37 15.50 5.84 9.28
C ASP A 37 16.47 5.12 8.33
N ARG A 38 16.22 5.31 7.04
CA ARG A 38 17.01 4.77 5.92
C ARG A 38 16.96 5.72 4.72
N PRO A 39 18.00 5.72 3.85
CA PRO A 39 18.00 6.48 2.62
C PRO A 39 16.80 6.16 1.72
N ARG A 40 16.28 7.17 1.07
CA ARG A 40 15.07 7.10 0.24
C ARG A 40 15.17 6.03 -0.86
N ASP A 41 16.30 5.93 -1.52
CA ASP A 41 16.50 4.95 -2.60
C ASP A 41 16.51 3.51 -2.09
N GLU A 42 16.93 3.28 -0.85
CA GLU A 42 16.88 1.95 -0.24
C GLU A 42 15.45 1.55 0.10
N VAL A 43 14.69 2.47 0.69
CA VAL A 43 13.27 2.24 1.05
C VAL A 43 12.46 2.02 -0.21
N TYR A 44 12.69 2.82 -1.26
CA TYR A 44 12.06 2.64 -2.56
C TYR A 44 12.38 1.25 -3.14
N ARG A 45 13.64 0.86 -3.24
CA ARG A 45 14.06 -0.44 -3.81
C ARG A 45 13.45 -1.61 -3.05
N PHE A 46 13.41 -1.53 -1.72
CA PHE A 46 12.79 -2.56 -0.90
C PHE A 46 11.30 -2.70 -1.18
N TRP A 47 10.58 -1.59 -1.30
CA TRP A 47 9.16 -1.60 -1.63
C TRP A 47 8.89 -2.05 -3.07
N ARG A 48 9.74 -1.60 -4.01
CA ARG A 48 9.60 -1.90 -5.44
C ARG A 48 9.76 -3.39 -5.74
N GLU A 49 10.51 -4.10 -4.94
CA GLU A 49 10.58 -5.56 -4.99
C GLU A 49 9.30 -6.14 -4.39
N VAL A 50 8.33 -6.50 -5.27
CA VAL A 50 6.98 -6.90 -4.85
C VAL A 50 6.95 -8.17 -4.02
N SER A 51 7.94 -9.04 -4.13
CA SER A 51 8.11 -10.22 -3.29
C SER A 51 8.37 -9.89 -1.82
N ASN A 52 8.76 -8.65 -1.51
CA ASN A 52 8.93 -8.16 -0.14
C ASN A 52 7.60 -7.73 0.51
N LEU A 53 6.54 -7.48 -0.25
CA LEU A 53 5.28 -6.98 0.29
C LEU A 53 4.72 -7.85 1.43
N PRO A 54 4.73 -9.19 1.35
CA PRO A 54 4.25 -10.04 2.44
C PRO A 54 5.05 -9.91 3.74
N LEU A 55 6.29 -9.41 3.67
CA LEU A 55 7.14 -9.26 4.86
C LEU A 55 6.62 -8.18 5.82
N PHE A 56 5.87 -7.22 5.30
CA PHE A 56 5.36 -6.10 6.10
C PHE A 56 3.85 -5.84 5.96
N LEU A 57 3.18 -6.41 4.97
CA LEU A 57 1.74 -6.35 4.78
C LEU A 57 1.11 -7.71 5.08
N ASP A 58 0.54 -7.88 6.27
CA ASP A 58 0.01 -9.17 6.75
C ASP A 58 -1.12 -9.75 5.89
N HIS A 59 -1.85 -8.87 5.21
CA HIS A 59 -2.99 -9.29 4.37
C HIS A 59 -2.56 -9.67 2.95
N VAL A 60 -1.30 -9.45 2.58
CA VAL A 60 -0.75 -9.80 1.27
C VAL A 60 -0.05 -11.15 1.38
N GLY A 61 -0.52 -12.12 0.62
CA GLY A 61 0.17 -13.39 0.40
C GLY A 61 1.33 -13.23 -0.57
N ALA A 62 1.65 -14.28 -1.30
CA ALA A 62 2.71 -14.20 -2.32
C ALA A 62 2.36 -13.15 -3.39
N ALA A 63 3.35 -12.34 -3.75
CA ALA A 63 3.25 -11.39 -4.84
C ALA A 63 4.46 -11.50 -5.75
N HIS A 64 4.26 -11.38 -7.05
CA HIS A 64 5.31 -11.42 -8.06
C HIS A 64 4.96 -10.52 -9.23
N GLU A 65 5.96 -10.06 -9.95
CA GLU A 65 5.82 -9.23 -11.14
C GLU A 65 6.34 -9.97 -12.37
N ILE A 66 5.54 -9.96 -13.43
CA ILE A 66 5.91 -10.48 -14.74
C ILE A 66 5.43 -9.47 -15.79
N ASP A 67 6.34 -8.98 -16.62
CA ASP A 67 6.06 -8.03 -17.72
C ASP A 67 5.27 -6.78 -17.26
N GLY A 68 5.65 -6.22 -16.11
CA GLY A 68 5.01 -5.02 -15.55
C GLY A 68 3.61 -5.27 -14.96
N VAL A 69 3.21 -6.54 -14.83
CA VAL A 69 1.98 -6.95 -14.18
C VAL A 69 2.29 -7.60 -12.84
N VAL A 70 1.85 -6.97 -11.79
CA VAL A 70 1.93 -7.52 -10.43
C VAL A 70 0.73 -8.45 -10.20
N ARG A 71 1.01 -9.68 -9.85
CA ARG A 71 0.03 -10.70 -9.45
C ARG A 71 0.24 -11.02 -7.99
N GLY A 72 -0.79 -10.87 -7.20
CA GLY A 72 -0.76 -11.18 -5.80
C GLY A 72 -2.09 -11.75 -5.33
N ALA A 73 -2.10 -12.24 -4.11
CA ALA A 73 -3.31 -12.68 -3.44
C ALA A 73 -3.41 -11.97 -2.09
N VAL A 74 -4.60 -11.60 -1.71
CA VAL A 74 -4.92 -11.15 -0.36
C VAL A 74 -5.83 -12.16 0.32
N ASP A 75 -5.78 -12.19 1.65
CA ASP A 75 -6.66 -13.05 2.42
C ASP A 75 -8.12 -12.80 2.05
N GLY A 76 -8.87 -13.87 1.90
CA GLY A 76 -10.27 -13.85 1.53
C GLY A 76 -11.17 -14.62 2.50
N PRO A 77 -12.48 -14.67 2.25
CA PRO A 77 -13.43 -15.39 3.10
C PRO A 77 -13.19 -16.90 3.07
N GLY A 78 -13.17 -17.53 4.26
CA GLY A 78 -13.00 -18.97 4.39
C GLY A 78 -11.65 -19.47 3.85
N GLU A 79 -10.59 -18.70 4.10
CA GLU A 79 -9.20 -19.01 3.67
C GLU A 79 -9.00 -19.03 2.13
N ARG A 80 -10.04 -18.73 1.35
CA ARG A 80 -9.90 -18.61 -0.10
C ARG A 80 -9.14 -17.32 -0.43
N PRO A 81 -7.98 -17.40 -1.09
CA PRO A 81 -7.26 -16.21 -1.52
C PRO A 81 -8.09 -15.43 -2.56
N VAL A 82 -8.01 -14.11 -2.49
CA VAL A 82 -8.62 -13.18 -3.44
C VAL A 82 -7.52 -12.65 -4.35
N ALA A 83 -7.63 -12.89 -5.65
CA ALA A 83 -6.63 -12.46 -6.61
C ALA A 83 -6.67 -10.94 -6.82
N VAL A 84 -5.51 -10.31 -6.71
CA VAL A 84 -5.28 -8.91 -7.06
C VAL A 84 -4.25 -8.87 -8.18
N ILE A 85 -4.67 -8.34 -9.32
CA ILE A 85 -3.82 -8.23 -10.51
C ILE A 85 -3.76 -6.76 -10.90
N ALA A 86 -2.58 -6.17 -10.86
CA ALA A 86 -2.39 -4.74 -11.07
C ALA A 86 -1.24 -4.45 -12.03
N ARG A 87 -1.31 -3.29 -12.69
CA ARG A 87 -0.21 -2.73 -13.47
C ARG A 87 0.35 -1.52 -12.76
N LEU A 88 1.66 -1.34 -12.85
CA LEU A 88 2.28 -0.08 -12.48
C LEU A 88 1.85 1.00 -13.48
N VAL A 89 1.33 2.11 -12.97
CA VAL A 89 0.93 3.29 -13.76
C VAL A 89 1.91 4.44 -13.57
N SER A 90 2.74 4.38 -12.55
CA SER A 90 3.87 5.27 -12.33
C SER A 90 4.95 4.50 -11.55
N ASP A 91 6.19 4.67 -11.97
CA ASP A 91 7.36 4.11 -11.29
C ASP A 91 8.50 5.13 -11.43
N ARG A 92 8.62 6.01 -10.44
CA ARG A 92 9.65 7.03 -10.36
C ARG A 92 10.63 6.67 -9.25
N PRO A 93 11.85 6.22 -9.61
CA PRO A 93 12.84 5.77 -8.64
C PRO A 93 13.06 6.76 -7.50
N GLY A 94 12.96 6.27 -6.26
CA GLY A 94 13.10 7.07 -5.06
C GLY A 94 11.97 8.05 -4.76
N GLU A 95 10.95 8.18 -5.61
CA GLU A 95 9.88 9.18 -5.46
C GLU A 95 8.49 8.59 -5.31
N GLU A 96 8.07 7.77 -6.27
CA GLU A 96 6.69 7.29 -6.31
C GLU A 96 6.57 5.95 -7.04
N ILE A 97 5.76 5.07 -6.48
CA ILE A 97 5.23 3.88 -7.15
C ILE A 97 3.71 4.01 -7.14
N ALA A 98 3.06 3.86 -8.30
CA ALA A 98 1.60 3.87 -8.37
C ALA A 98 1.11 2.69 -9.21
N TRP A 99 -0.06 2.15 -8.85
CA TRP A 99 -0.66 1.00 -9.51
C TRP A 99 -2.16 1.17 -9.71
N ALA A 100 -2.69 0.41 -10.66
CA ALA A 100 -4.12 0.24 -10.86
C ALA A 100 -4.41 -1.23 -11.19
N SER A 101 -5.46 -1.79 -10.60
CA SER A 101 -5.90 -3.13 -10.92
C SER A 101 -6.35 -3.24 -12.38
N THR A 102 -6.16 -4.43 -12.95
CA THR A 102 -6.69 -4.80 -14.26
C THR A 102 -8.11 -5.36 -14.11
N GLU A 103 -8.80 -5.55 -15.23
CA GLU A 103 -10.14 -6.18 -15.26
C GLU A 103 -10.11 -7.64 -14.76
N ALA A 104 -8.97 -8.31 -14.81
CA ALA A 104 -8.78 -9.66 -14.30
C ALA A 104 -8.66 -9.74 -12.77
N SER A 105 -8.59 -8.60 -12.07
CA SER A 105 -8.54 -8.56 -10.62
C SER A 105 -9.93 -8.76 -10.00
N GLU A 106 -10.02 -9.57 -8.94
CA GLU A 106 -11.28 -9.76 -8.21
C GLU A 106 -11.71 -8.53 -7.40
N VAL A 107 -10.80 -7.60 -7.15
CA VAL A 107 -11.08 -6.34 -6.45
C VAL A 107 -10.52 -5.18 -7.25
N GLU A 108 -11.34 -4.19 -7.52
CA GLU A 108 -10.87 -2.95 -8.11
C GLU A 108 -10.09 -2.15 -7.06
N THR A 109 -8.80 -1.94 -7.32
CA THR A 109 -7.90 -1.20 -6.43
C THR A 109 -6.98 -0.29 -7.22
N ARG A 110 -6.64 0.83 -6.61
CA ARG A 110 -5.62 1.76 -7.06
C ARG A 110 -4.84 2.23 -5.86
N GLY A 111 -3.58 2.52 -6.07
CA GLY A 111 -2.80 3.06 -4.99
C GLY A 111 -1.52 3.72 -5.46
N LYS A 112 -0.88 4.39 -4.53
CA LYS A 112 0.46 4.92 -4.71
C LYS A 112 1.19 4.98 -3.38
N VAL A 113 2.49 4.87 -3.47
CA VAL A 113 3.42 5.10 -2.37
C VAL A 113 4.36 6.22 -2.78
N ARG A 114 4.54 7.17 -1.91
CA ARG A 114 5.48 8.29 -2.07
C ARG A 114 6.59 8.17 -1.07
N PHE A 115 7.79 8.52 -1.52
CA PHE A 115 9.01 8.53 -0.73
C PHE A 115 9.57 9.94 -0.75
N ARG A 116 9.78 10.53 0.42
CA ARG A 116 10.34 11.88 0.57
C ARG A 116 11.42 11.87 1.64
N ASP A 117 12.39 12.75 1.52
CA ASP A 117 13.36 12.92 2.59
C ASP A 117 12.65 13.50 3.82
N ALA A 118 12.82 12.85 4.96
CA ALA A 118 12.23 13.32 6.21
C ALA A 118 12.96 14.56 6.72
N PRO A 119 12.24 15.53 7.31
CA PRO A 119 12.86 16.74 7.85
C PRO A 119 13.97 16.42 8.87
N GLY A 120 15.05 17.18 8.83
CA GLY A 120 16.18 17.03 9.77
C GLY A 120 17.04 15.79 9.52
N GLY A 121 17.05 15.25 8.30
CA GLY A 121 17.90 14.11 7.93
C GLY A 121 17.53 12.80 8.62
N ARG A 122 16.27 12.64 9.07
CA ARG A 122 15.76 11.47 9.81
C ARG A 122 15.36 10.31 8.92
N GLY A 123 15.95 10.19 7.74
CA GLY A 123 15.65 9.13 6.79
C GLY A 123 14.52 9.49 5.81
N THR A 124 13.60 8.59 5.57
CA THR A 124 12.57 8.67 4.53
C THR A 124 11.16 8.70 5.11
N GLU A 125 10.39 9.70 4.71
CA GLU A 125 8.95 9.75 4.91
C GLU A 125 8.26 8.92 3.82
N VAL A 126 7.54 7.88 4.24
CA VAL A 126 6.77 7.00 3.36
C VAL A 126 5.29 7.29 3.57
N GLU A 127 4.59 7.63 2.50
CA GLU A 127 3.13 7.80 2.48
C GLU A 127 2.52 6.80 1.50
N ALA A 128 1.67 5.92 1.99
CA ALA A 128 0.92 4.98 1.16
C ALA A 128 -0.56 5.35 1.14
N ILE A 129 -1.12 5.45 -0.07
CA ILE A 129 -2.53 5.74 -0.33
C ILE A 129 -3.09 4.56 -1.10
N VAL A 130 -4.11 3.91 -0.55
CA VAL A 130 -4.79 2.79 -1.19
C VAL A 130 -6.27 3.11 -1.33
N ALA A 131 -6.78 2.98 -2.54
CA ALA A 131 -8.19 3.13 -2.84
C ALA A 131 -8.73 1.81 -3.41
N TYR A 132 -9.91 1.40 -3.00
CA TYR A 132 -10.56 0.19 -3.50
C TYR A 132 -12.08 0.34 -3.55
N ILE A 133 -12.72 -0.43 -4.45
CA ILE A 133 -14.16 -0.60 -4.51
C ILE A 133 -14.48 -2.02 -4.04
N PRO A 134 -15.20 -2.19 -2.92
CA PRO A 134 -15.67 -3.51 -2.53
C PRO A 134 -16.65 -4.05 -3.59
N PRO A 135 -16.41 -5.24 -4.18
CA PRO A 135 -17.33 -5.80 -5.15
C PRO A 135 -18.69 -6.12 -4.51
N PRO A 136 -19.77 -6.31 -5.30
CA PRO A 136 -21.07 -6.70 -4.76
C PRO A 136 -21.02 -8.08 -4.10
N GLY A 137 -22.01 -8.37 -3.26
CA GLY A 137 -22.20 -9.68 -2.67
C GLY A 137 -21.32 -9.99 -1.45
N ARG A 138 -21.14 -11.29 -1.18
CA ARG A 138 -20.47 -11.80 0.03
C ARG A 138 -19.01 -11.40 0.13
N LEU A 139 -18.30 -11.40 -1.00
CA LEU A 139 -16.91 -10.99 -1.06
C LEU A 139 -16.75 -9.52 -0.64
N GLY A 140 -17.55 -8.61 -1.20
CA GLY A 140 -17.49 -7.20 -0.85
C GLY A 140 -17.93 -6.92 0.59
N ALA A 141 -18.91 -7.68 1.12
CA ALA A 141 -19.28 -7.59 2.53
C ALA A 141 -18.12 -8.01 3.44
N TRP A 142 -17.43 -9.09 3.09
CA TRP A 142 -16.25 -9.56 3.80
C TRP A 142 -15.10 -8.55 3.73
N ILE A 143 -14.78 -8.03 2.53
CA ILE A 143 -13.76 -7.00 2.33
C ILE A 143 -14.07 -5.78 3.18
N ARG A 144 -15.30 -5.24 3.13
CA ARG A 144 -15.68 -4.08 3.97
C ARG A 144 -15.48 -4.34 5.46
N ARG A 145 -15.80 -5.54 5.94
CA ARG A 145 -15.62 -5.93 7.35
C ARG A 145 -14.14 -6.10 7.70
N ARG A 146 -13.37 -6.79 6.84
CA ARG A 146 -11.95 -7.07 7.03
C ARG A 146 -11.15 -5.78 7.05
N PHE A 147 -11.27 -4.96 6.03
CA PHE A 147 -10.53 -3.70 5.94
C PHE A 147 -10.94 -2.68 7.00
N ARG A 148 -12.20 -2.70 7.46
CA ARG A 148 -12.62 -1.86 8.60
C ARG A 148 -11.88 -2.22 9.89
N ARG A 149 -11.46 -3.45 10.04
CA ARG A 149 -10.75 -3.98 11.22
C ARG A 149 -9.26 -4.18 10.99
N ASP A 150 -8.78 -3.97 9.78
CA ASP A 150 -7.39 -4.21 9.42
C ASP A 150 -6.47 -3.21 10.15
N PRO A 151 -5.57 -3.70 11.01
CA PRO A 151 -4.67 -2.83 11.75
C PRO A 151 -3.55 -2.25 10.87
N ASP A 152 -3.24 -2.86 9.72
CA ASP A 152 -2.23 -2.36 8.79
C ASP A 152 -2.72 -1.08 8.13
N LEU A 153 -3.98 -1.07 7.68
CA LEU A 153 -4.59 0.08 7.04
C LEU A 153 -5.07 1.14 8.05
N ARG A 154 -5.54 0.71 9.24
CA ARG A 154 -6.06 1.65 10.25
C ARG A 154 -4.98 2.35 11.07
N GLY A 155 -3.90 1.67 11.35
CA GLY A 155 -2.87 2.13 12.29
C GLY A 155 -1.47 2.19 11.69
N GLY A 156 -1.32 1.98 10.37
CA GLY A 156 -0.01 1.94 9.74
C GLY A 156 0.90 0.83 10.29
N ARG A 157 0.33 -0.29 10.76
CA ARG A 157 1.12 -1.41 11.32
C ARG A 157 2.08 -1.96 10.27
N GLY A 158 1.65 -2.07 9.01
CA GLY A 158 2.50 -2.51 7.90
C GLY A 158 3.71 -1.59 7.73
N LEU A 159 3.51 -0.28 7.72
CA LEU A 159 4.62 0.67 7.62
C LEU A 159 5.53 0.65 8.86
N ARG A 160 4.99 0.45 10.06
CA ARG A 160 5.82 0.26 11.27
C ARG A 160 6.61 -1.04 11.21
N ARG A 161 6.09 -2.08 10.55
CA ARG A 161 6.83 -3.32 10.32
C ARG A 161 7.93 -3.11 9.28
N LEU A 162 7.63 -2.43 8.15
CA LEU A 162 8.64 -2.00 7.18
C LEU A 162 9.79 -1.24 7.86
N LYS A 163 9.46 -0.25 8.68
CA LYS A 163 10.43 0.50 9.47
C LYS A 163 11.33 -0.43 10.28
N ARG A 164 10.75 -1.34 11.07
CA ARG A 164 11.54 -2.27 11.90
C ARG A 164 12.41 -3.21 11.08
N LEU A 165 11.93 -3.70 9.93
CA LEU A 165 12.70 -4.57 9.06
C LEU A 165 13.94 -3.84 8.53
N MET A 166 13.76 -2.68 7.95
CA MET A 166 14.82 -1.92 7.32
C MET A 166 15.84 -1.37 8.32
N GLU A 167 15.39 -0.93 9.49
CA GLU A 167 16.28 -0.41 10.53
C GLU A 167 17.08 -1.51 11.24
N ARG A 168 16.54 -2.75 11.33
CA ARG A 168 17.27 -3.90 11.87
C ARG A 168 18.35 -4.43 10.92
N GLU A 169 18.12 -4.41 9.61
CA GLU A 169 19.15 -4.78 8.64
C GLU A 169 20.38 -3.88 8.71
N ALA A 170 20.19 -2.61 8.98
CA ALA A 170 21.29 -1.65 9.17
C ALA A 170 22.10 -1.87 10.43
N ALA A 171 21.51 -2.48 11.45
CA ALA A 171 22.17 -2.73 12.73
C ALA A 171 22.92 -4.08 12.78
N ARG A 172 22.95 -4.83 11.69
CA ARG A 172 23.81 -6.01 11.58
C ARG A 172 25.21 -5.58 11.13
N PRO A 173 26.25 -5.91 11.95
CA PRO A 173 27.64 -5.59 11.61
C PRO A 173 28.10 -6.34 10.38
#